data_b7a9b8ac94a7b6021b32af1c3db7da32
#
_entry.id   b7a9b8ac94a7b6021b32af1c3db7da32
#
_cell.length_a   1.000
_cell.length_b   1.000
_cell.length_c   1.000
_cell.angle_alpha   90.00
_cell.angle_beta   90.00
_cell.angle_gamma   90.00
#
_symmetry.space_group_name_H-M   'P 1'
#
loop_
_entity.id
_entity.type
_entity.pdbx_description
1 polymer ?
#
loop_
_entity_poly.entity_id
_entity_poly.type
_entity_poly.pdbx_seq_one_letter_code
_entity_poly.pdbx_strand_id
1 'polypeptide(L)'
;MKTKQEQIQALEKDWLTNPRWIGVTRPYTAEDVLKLRGSYKLDYTIANEMSQKLWDKLNNQDWVAGLGALTGNQAVQEVDAG
;
A
#
# COMPACT_ATOMS: atom_id res chain seq x y z
N MET A 1 -0.82 12.17 17.71
CA MET A 1 0.31 12.12 16.77
C MET A 1 1.41 11.23 17.32
N LYS A 2 1.88 10.27 16.53
CA LYS A 2 2.93 9.35 16.99
C LYS A 2 4.28 10.07 17.08
N THR A 3 5.04 9.74 18.12
CA THR A 3 6.43 10.20 18.21
C THR A 3 7.28 9.53 17.12
N LYS A 4 8.46 10.08 16.87
CA LYS A 4 9.39 9.49 15.90
C LYS A 4 9.74 8.05 16.26
N GLN A 5 9.96 7.78 17.54
CA GLN A 5 10.27 6.42 18.03
C GLN A 5 9.10 5.45 17.82
N GLU A 6 7.88 5.90 18.07
CA GLU A 6 6.68 5.09 17.82
C GLU A 6 6.51 4.77 16.34
N GLN A 7 6.79 5.73 15.46
CA GLN A 7 6.74 5.52 14.01
C GLN A 7 7.79 4.51 13.54
N ILE A 8 9.01 4.59 14.08
CA ILE A 8 10.08 3.63 13.78
C ILE A 8 9.65 2.22 14.19
N GLN A 9 9.14 2.06 15.40
CA GLN A 9 8.68 0.77 15.91
C GLN A 9 7.53 0.21 15.08
N ALA A 10 6.58 1.05 14.69
CA ALA A 10 5.46 0.64 13.85
C ALA A 10 5.92 0.15 12.49
N LEU A 11 6.88 0.83 11.87
CA LEU A 11 7.43 0.43 10.58
C LEU A 11 8.22 -0.88 10.67
N GLU A 12 9.03 -1.04 11.70
CA GLU A 12 9.77 -2.29 11.96
C GLU A 12 8.81 -3.46 12.13
N LYS A 13 7.75 -3.26 12.91
CA LYS A 13 6.73 -4.29 13.13
C LYS A 13 6.02 -4.65 11.82
N ASP A 14 5.66 -3.68 11.02
CA ASP A 14 5.03 -3.91 9.71
C ASP A 14 5.93 -4.74 8.81
N TRP A 15 7.21 -4.42 8.73
CA TRP A 15 8.16 -5.16 7.90
C TRP A 15 8.35 -6.61 8.36
N LEU A 16 8.28 -6.86 9.67
CA LEU A 16 8.45 -8.19 10.23
C LEU A 16 7.18 -9.06 10.12
N THR A 17 6.00 -8.44 10.26
CA THR A 17 4.76 -9.19 10.41
C THR A 17 3.85 -9.16 9.19
N ASN A 18 3.99 -8.16 8.33
CA ASN A 18 3.14 -8.06 7.15
C ASN A 18 3.60 -9.05 6.07
N PRO A 19 2.75 -10.01 5.65
CA PRO A 19 3.13 -11.01 4.65
C PRO A 19 3.47 -10.41 3.28
N ARG A 20 3.09 -9.16 3.03
CA ARG A 20 3.45 -8.44 1.81
C ARG A 20 4.97 -8.34 1.61
N TRP A 21 5.72 -8.33 2.70
CA TRP A 21 7.17 -8.12 2.68
C TRP A 21 7.99 -9.40 2.74
N ILE A 22 7.37 -10.57 2.64
CA ILE A 22 8.09 -11.85 2.62
C ILE A 22 9.07 -11.87 1.45
N GLY A 23 10.33 -12.20 1.74
CA GLY A 23 11.39 -12.27 0.73
C GLY A 23 12.01 -10.92 0.39
N VAL A 24 11.53 -9.82 0.97
CA VAL A 24 12.12 -8.49 0.77
C VAL A 24 13.27 -8.27 1.75
N THR A 25 14.44 -7.92 1.23
CA THR A 25 15.59 -7.53 2.03
C THR A 25 15.89 -6.06 1.82
N ARG A 26 16.28 -5.37 2.89
CA ARG A 26 16.56 -3.93 2.84
C ARG A 26 17.94 -3.63 3.35
N PRO A 27 18.77 -2.87 2.60
CA PRO A 27 20.07 -2.44 3.07
C PRO A 27 20.00 -1.21 3.99
N TYR A 28 18.81 -0.78 4.37
CA TYR A 28 18.55 0.39 5.23
C TYR A 28 17.61 0.01 6.37
N THR A 29 17.58 0.85 7.41
CA THR A 29 16.76 0.64 8.60
C THR A 29 15.49 1.48 8.55
N ALA A 30 14.53 1.16 9.43
CA ALA A 30 13.32 1.98 9.60
C ALA A 30 13.68 3.40 10.08
N GLU A 31 14.71 3.54 10.90
CA GLU A 31 15.20 4.86 11.31
C GLU A 31 15.69 5.68 10.12
N ASP A 32 16.42 5.06 9.19
CA ASP A 32 16.85 5.73 7.95
C ASP A 32 15.67 6.25 7.15
N VAL A 33 14.60 5.45 7.02
CA VAL A 33 13.38 5.84 6.32
C VAL A 33 12.73 7.05 6.99
N LEU A 34 12.59 7.02 8.31
CA LEU A 34 11.97 8.11 9.08
C LEU A 34 12.78 9.40 8.97
N LYS A 35 14.12 9.28 8.94
CA LYS A 35 15.02 10.43 8.82
C LYS A 35 14.82 11.19 7.50
N LEU A 36 14.54 10.46 6.42
CA LEU A 36 14.38 11.04 5.09
C LEU A 36 12.92 11.38 4.75
N ARG A 37 11.97 10.91 5.54
CA ARG A 37 10.54 11.13 5.33
C ARG A 37 10.16 12.57 5.66
N GLY A 38 9.21 13.12 4.90
CA GLY A 38 8.65 14.45 5.18
C GLY A 38 7.87 14.49 6.49
N SER A 39 7.63 15.71 6.98
CA SER A 39 6.92 15.96 8.24
C SER A 39 5.46 15.56 8.21
N TYR A 40 4.82 15.64 7.04
CA TYR A 40 3.43 15.26 6.86
C TYR A 40 3.32 13.97 6.07
N LYS A 41 2.47 13.07 6.57
CA LYS A 41 2.11 11.86 5.84
C LYS A 41 0.83 12.16 5.06
N LEU A 42 0.95 12.23 3.74
CA LEU A 42 -0.20 12.29 2.86
C LEU A 42 -0.75 10.89 2.67
N ASP A 43 -2.06 10.75 2.83
CA ASP A 43 -2.73 9.49 2.61
C ASP A 43 -3.85 9.70 1.57
N TYR A 44 -3.70 9.07 0.44
CA TYR A 44 -4.72 9.02 -0.59
C TYR A 44 -5.65 7.86 -0.28
N THR A 45 -6.69 8.11 0.48
CA THR A 45 -7.55 7.08 1.08
C THR A 45 -8.10 6.10 0.05
N ILE A 46 -8.68 6.61 -1.04
CA ILE A 46 -9.24 5.74 -2.09
C ILE A 46 -8.14 4.92 -2.76
N ALA A 47 -7.03 5.55 -3.11
CA ALA A 47 -5.91 4.84 -3.73
C ALA A 47 -5.36 3.76 -2.82
N ASN A 48 -5.25 4.03 -1.52
CA ASN A 48 -4.78 3.08 -0.54
C ASN A 48 -5.76 1.89 -0.39
N GLU A 49 -7.06 2.17 -0.25
CA GLU A 49 -8.09 1.14 -0.15
C GLU A 49 -8.13 0.26 -1.40
N MET A 50 -8.08 0.86 -2.58
CA MET A 50 -8.17 0.12 -3.83
C MET A 50 -6.90 -0.70 -4.12
N SER A 51 -5.73 -0.20 -3.75
CA SER A 51 -4.49 -0.97 -3.87
C SER A 51 -4.49 -2.16 -2.92
N GLN A 52 -5.03 -2.01 -1.72
CA GLN A 52 -5.18 -3.11 -0.77
C GLN A 52 -6.18 -4.16 -1.29
N LYS A 53 -7.28 -3.71 -1.86
CA LYS A 53 -8.27 -4.60 -2.48
C LYS A 53 -7.65 -5.41 -3.62
N LEU A 54 -6.85 -4.78 -4.48
CA LEU A 54 -6.15 -5.46 -5.56
C LEU A 54 -5.15 -6.49 -5.01
N TRP A 55 -4.38 -6.12 -4.00
CA TRP A 55 -3.45 -7.04 -3.34
C TRP A 55 -4.16 -8.27 -2.81
N ASP A 56 -5.29 -8.09 -2.14
CA ASP A 56 -6.07 -9.20 -1.58
C ASP A 56 -6.61 -10.10 -2.68
N LYS A 57 -7.10 -9.54 -3.78
CA LYS A 57 -7.57 -10.31 -4.92
C LYS A 57 -6.44 -11.13 -5.57
N LEU A 58 -5.27 -10.52 -5.76
CA LEU A 58 -4.12 -11.20 -6.36
C LEU A 58 -3.61 -12.36 -5.51
N ASN A 59 -3.78 -12.30 -4.20
CA ASN A 59 -3.33 -13.35 -3.29
C ASN A 59 -4.39 -14.44 -3.02
N ASN A 60 -5.68 -14.16 -3.25
CA ASN A 60 -6.77 -15.04 -2.83
C ASN A 60 -7.63 -15.55 -3.98
N GLN A 61 -7.50 -15.01 -5.19
CA GLN A 61 -8.27 -15.44 -6.36
C GLN A 61 -7.34 -16.11 -7.38
N ASP A 62 -7.89 -17.05 -8.16
CA ASP A 62 -7.12 -17.76 -9.19
C ASP A 62 -6.67 -16.80 -10.29
N TRP A 63 -7.51 -15.83 -10.62
CA TRP A 63 -7.19 -14.80 -11.59
C TRP A 63 -7.96 -13.51 -11.27
N VAL A 64 -7.45 -12.40 -11.75
CA VAL A 64 -8.07 -11.08 -11.56
C VAL A 64 -8.23 -10.42 -12.91
N ALA A 65 -9.45 -10.00 -13.23
CA ALA A 65 -9.73 -9.25 -14.45
C ALA A 65 -9.21 -7.81 -14.31
N GLY A 66 -8.46 -7.36 -15.31
CA GLY A 66 -7.96 -6.00 -15.37
C GLY A 66 -8.30 -5.38 -16.71
N LEU A 67 -8.87 -4.17 -16.68
CA LEU A 67 -9.22 -3.41 -17.87
C LEU A 67 -8.56 -2.03 -17.80
N GLY A 68 -8.04 -1.60 -18.95
CA GLY A 68 -7.58 -0.22 -19.08
C GLY A 68 -8.76 0.73 -19.26
N ALA A 69 -8.63 1.95 -18.76
CA ALA A 69 -9.60 3.02 -18.94
C ALA A 69 -8.88 4.22 -19.57
N LEU A 70 -9.39 4.68 -20.72
CA LEU A 70 -8.84 5.84 -21.41
C LEU A 70 -9.47 7.16 -20.93
N THR A 71 -10.64 7.08 -20.30
CA THR A 71 -11.37 8.25 -19.77
C THR A 71 -11.94 7.91 -18.40
N GLY A 72 -12.25 8.96 -17.62
CA GLY A 72 -12.91 8.79 -16.32
C GLY A 72 -14.28 8.13 -16.45
N ASN A 73 -14.99 8.39 -17.53
CA ASN A 73 -16.30 7.78 -17.78
C ASN A 73 -16.20 6.27 -17.96
N GLN A 74 -15.18 5.81 -18.68
CA GLN A 74 -14.91 4.37 -18.81
C GLN A 74 -14.58 3.73 -17.47
N ALA A 75 -13.80 4.41 -16.64
CA ALA A 75 -13.47 3.93 -15.30
C ALA A 75 -14.72 3.76 -14.43
N VAL A 76 -15.66 4.72 -14.48
CA VAL A 76 -16.93 4.63 -13.76
C VAL A 76 -17.75 3.43 -14.25
N GLN A 77 -17.86 3.24 -15.56
CA GLN A 77 -18.57 2.09 -16.14
C GLN A 77 -17.96 0.75 -15.74
N GLU A 78 -16.64 0.66 -15.72
CA GLU A 78 -15.93 -0.55 -15.29
C GLU A 78 -16.19 -0.86 -13.82
N VAL A 79 -16.19 0.15 -12.95
CA VAL A 79 -16.52 -0.01 -11.54
C VAL A 79 -17.96 -0.48 -11.35
N ASP A 80 -18.91 0.09 -12.09
CA ASP A 80 -20.31 -0.30 -12.04
C ASP A 80 -20.54 -1.73 -12.53
N ALA A 81 -19.72 -2.20 -13.46
CA ALA A 81 -19.79 -3.56 -13.96
C ALA A 81 -19.14 -4.62 -13.04
N GLY A 82 -18.44 -4.18 -12.03
CA GLY A 82 -17.73 -5.06 -11.09
C GLY A 82 -16.27 -5.20 -11.37
#